data_5b2c9a63614986052a1d3e880eb8170f
#
_entry.id   5b2c9a63614986052a1d3e880eb8170f
#
_cell.length_a   1.000
_cell.length_b   1.000
_cell.length_c   1.000
_cell.angle_alpha   90.00
_cell.angle_beta   90.00
_cell.angle_gamma   90.00
#
_symmetry.space_group_name_H-M   'P 1'
#
loop_
_entity.id
_entity.type
_entity.pdbx_description
1 polymer ?
#
loop_
_entity_poly.entity_id
_entity_poly.type
_entity_poly.pdbx_seq_one_letter_code
_entity_poly.pdbx_strand_id
1 'polypeptide(L)'
;MIEDPPLLKIKQTRNRPTDAQIKAFKDVPTGFVVDAMYGRGALSKDIYPVAGLPASESVAGPALTADNGPADILASLAALHYLQPGDILVAGFDGHQGCAAAGDRLCGMIKNAGGAGLITDGPVRDLDGLKAVGLPLWATGLTPASPFSSGPGVVGFPLQLGGQQISSGDMVIGDSDGVVVVPFAEIDAVLHRLSRIKELEDERDQQVSEGLTVPQNVLEILNSRRTLLTDD
;
A
#
# COMPACT_ATOMS: atom_id res chain seq x y z
N MET A 1 -6.38 3.83 42.52
CA MET A 1 -7.02 4.66 41.49
C MET A 1 -6.42 4.15 40.17
N ILE A 2 -7.21 3.78 39.18
CA ILE A 2 -6.73 3.41 37.87
C ILE A 2 -6.58 4.73 37.12
N GLU A 3 -5.37 5.03 36.62
CA GLU A 3 -5.13 6.22 35.81
C GLU A 3 -5.71 5.98 34.39
N ASP A 4 -6.30 7.01 33.80
CA ASP A 4 -6.77 6.95 32.44
C ASP A 4 -5.55 6.78 31.50
N PRO A 5 -5.63 5.88 30.48
CA PRO A 5 -4.55 5.73 29.54
C PRO A 5 -4.37 7.02 28.71
N PRO A 6 -3.15 7.28 28.19
CA PRO A 6 -2.92 8.44 27.35
C PRO A 6 -3.79 8.37 26.08
N LEU A 7 -4.38 9.51 25.68
CA LEU A 7 -5.16 9.60 24.44
C LEU A 7 -4.32 9.33 23.19
N LEU A 8 -3.03 9.66 23.20
CA LEU A 8 -2.11 9.41 22.11
C LEU A 8 -0.82 8.79 22.63
N LYS A 9 -0.40 7.69 21.98
CA LYS A 9 0.92 7.09 22.16
C LYS A 9 1.73 7.26 20.88
N ILE A 10 2.86 7.97 20.96
CA ILE A 10 3.62 8.37 19.76
C ILE A 10 5.06 7.89 19.86
N LYS A 11 5.51 7.17 18.82
CA LYS A 11 6.92 6.83 18.60
C LYS A 11 7.50 7.83 17.61
N GLN A 12 8.33 8.75 18.11
CA GLN A 12 8.88 9.85 17.30
C GLN A 12 9.96 9.40 16.30
N THR A 13 10.72 8.34 16.65
CA THR A 13 11.83 7.85 15.82
C THR A 13 11.40 6.62 15.04
N ARG A 14 11.77 6.58 13.77
CA ARG A 14 11.54 5.43 12.87
C ARG A 14 12.71 5.26 11.91
N ASN A 15 12.88 4.07 11.39
CA ASN A 15 13.74 3.87 10.24
C ASN A 15 13.19 4.65 9.04
N ARG A 16 14.07 5.08 8.14
CA ARG A 16 13.66 5.68 6.89
C ARG A 16 14.53 5.15 5.75
N PRO A 17 13.93 4.62 4.69
CA PRO A 17 14.65 4.32 3.46
C PRO A 17 15.35 5.57 2.90
N THR A 18 16.47 5.38 2.25
CA THR A 18 17.18 6.46 1.56
C THR A 18 16.39 6.94 0.34
N ASP A 19 16.63 8.18 -0.10
CA ASP A 19 15.99 8.72 -1.30
C ASP A 19 16.30 7.87 -2.54
N ALA A 20 17.49 7.25 -2.60
CA ALA A 20 17.85 6.33 -3.68
C ALA A 20 16.99 5.05 -3.66
N GLN A 21 16.74 4.48 -2.49
CA GLN A 21 15.86 3.32 -2.33
C GLN A 21 14.41 3.68 -2.70
N ILE A 22 13.89 4.81 -2.21
CA ILE A 22 12.53 5.28 -2.56
C ILE A 22 12.40 5.46 -4.07
N LYS A 23 13.37 6.14 -4.70
CA LYS A 23 13.38 6.36 -6.15
C LYS A 23 13.42 5.06 -6.95
N ALA A 24 14.11 4.04 -6.45
CA ALA A 24 14.24 2.74 -7.13
C ALA A 24 12.93 1.95 -7.18
N PHE A 25 11.98 2.21 -6.27
CA PHE A 25 10.62 1.63 -6.29
C PHE A 25 9.60 2.49 -7.05
N LYS A 26 9.95 3.74 -7.37
CA LYS A 26 9.04 4.59 -8.11
C LYS A 26 8.78 4.02 -9.51
N ASP A 27 7.53 4.04 -9.94
CA ASP A 27 7.06 3.54 -11.24
C ASP A 27 7.33 2.02 -11.45
N VAL A 28 7.54 1.27 -10.34
CA VAL A 28 7.62 -0.20 -10.37
C VAL A 28 6.23 -0.78 -10.16
N PRO A 29 5.72 -1.64 -11.04
CA PRO A 29 4.44 -2.33 -10.85
C PRO A 29 4.42 -3.13 -9.54
N THR A 30 3.29 -3.10 -8.82
CA THR A 30 3.14 -3.87 -7.56
C THR A 30 3.34 -5.36 -7.77
N GLY A 31 2.93 -5.92 -8.92
CA GLY A 31 3.15 -7.31 -9.28
C GLY A 31 4.65 -7.70 -9.29
N PHE A 32 5.52 -6.86 -9.86
CA PHE A 32 6.97 -7.11 -9.87
C PHE A 32 7.56 -7.12 -8.46
N VAL A 33 7.04 -6.25 -7.56
CA VAL A 33 7.48 -6.23 -6.16
C VAL A 33 7.05 -7.50 -5.43
N VAL A 34 5.82 -7.99 -5.66
CA VAL A 34 5.32 -9.27 -5.11
C VAL A 34 6.20 -10.42 -5.59
N ASP A 35 6.56 -10.47 -6.87
CA ASP A 35 7.44 -11.50 -7.42
C ASP A 35 8.84 -11.43 -6.81
N ALA A 36 9.38 -10.22 -6.63
CA ALA A 36 10.65 -10.01 -5.92
C ALA A 36 10.59 -10.42 -4.44
N MET A 37 9.39 -10.51 -3.86
CA MET A 37 9.13 -10.96 -2.50
C MET A 37 8.65 -12.41 -2.42
N TYR A 38 8.73 -13.18 -3.51
CA TYR A 38 8.29 -14.58 -3.57
C TYR A 38 6.81 -14.77 -3.22
N GLY A 39 5.95 -13.89 -3.75
CA GLY A 39 4.49 -13.93 -3.55
C GLY A 39 4.00 -13.32 -2.24
N ARG A 40 4.84 -12.55 -1.52
CA ARG A 40 4.49 -11.94 -0.22
C ARG A 40 4.27 -10.43 -0.34
N GLY A 41 3.75 -9.84 0.72
CA GLY A 41 3.69 -8.39 0.94
C GLY A 41 2.46 -7.70 0.37
N ALA A 42 1.66 -8.34 -0.49
CA ALA A 42 0.42 -7.76 -0.97
C ALA A 42 -0.61 -7.60 0.16
N LEU A 43 -1.30 -6.47 0.20
CA LEU A 43 -2.45 -6.27 1.07
C LEU A 43 -3.69 -6.98 0.51
N SER A 44 -4.73 -7.15 1.34
CA SER A 44 -6.02 -7.70 0.91
C SER A 44 -6.56 -6.92 -0.29
N LYS A 45 -7.09 -7.65 -1.27
CA LYS A 45 -7.80 -7.08 -2.44
C LYS A 45 -8.99 -6.20 -2.08
N ASP A 46 -9.47 -6.28 -0.85
CA ASP A 46 -10.57 -5.44 -0.35
C ASP A 46 -10.10 -3.99 -0.10
N ILE A 47 -8.78 -3.74 -0.10
CA ILE A 47 -8.17 -2.41 -0.07
C ILE A 47 -7.74 -2.08 -1.50
N TYR A 48 -8.51 -1.24 -2.17
CA TYR A 48 -8.35 -0.92 -3.58
C TYR A 48 -8.23 0.59 -3.83
N PRO A 49 -7.71 1.03 -4.99
CA PRO A 49 -7.57 2.44 -5.29
C PRO A 49 -8.95 3.12 -5.44
N VAL A 50 -9.17 4.21 -4.70
CA VAL A 50 -10.42 4.98 -4.71
C VAL A 50 -10.25 6.30 -5.45
N ALA A 51 -9.10 6.96 -5.32
CA ALA A 51 -8.84 8.26 -5.95
C ALA A 51 -7.33 8.53 -6.11
N GLY A 52 -7.00 9.52 -6.92
CA GLY A 52 -5.68 10.16 -6.97
C GLY A 52 -4.58 9.40 -7.70
N LEU A 53 -4.87 8.20 -8.24
CA LEU A 53 -3.89 7.48 -9.05
C LEU A 53 -3.88 8.01 -10.49
N PRO A 54 -2.73 8.42 -11.01
CA PRO A 54 -2.56 8.60 -12.44
C PRO A 54 -2.68 7.24 -13.16
N ALA A 55 -3.19 7.25 -14.37
CA ALA A 55 -3.24 6.04 -15.17
C ALA A 55 -1.81 5.53 -15.44
N SER A 56 -1.53 4.26 -15.19
CA SER A 56 -0.26 3.56 -15.41
C SER A 56 0.95 3.96 -14.52
N GLU A 57 0.76 4.68 -13.42
CA GLU A 57 1.84 5.02 -12.50
C GLU A 57 1.68 4.30 -11.16
N SER A 58 2.78 3.82 -10.60
CA SER A 58 2.86 3.39 -9.21
C SER A 58 3.41 4.49 -8.31
N VAL A 59 2.96 4.51 -7.07
CA VAL A 59 3.45 5.41 -6.03
C VAL A 59 4.25 4.62 -5.04
N ALA A 60 5.41 5.12 -4.63
CA ALA A 60 6.25 4.50 -3.61
C ALA A 60 6.66 5.51 -2.54
N GLY A 61 6.63 5.08 -1.29
CA GLY A 61 7.07 5.89 -0.16
C GLY A 61 7.18 5.13 1.15
N PRO A 62 7.92 5.67 2.12
CA PRO A 62 7.99 5.10 3.46
C PRO A 62 6.64 5.17 4.18
N ALA A 63 6.27 4.12 4.87
CA ALA A 63 5.10 4.12 5.74
C ALA A 63 5.27 5.07 6.92
N LEU A 64 4.25 5.86 7.24
CA LEU A 64 3.99 6.38 8.57
C LEU A 64 2.70 5.73 9.07
N THR A 65 2.78 4.95 10.12
CA THR A 65 1.64 4.21 10.67
C THR A 65 0.86 5.06 11.68
N ALA A 66 -0.46 5.02 11.60
CA ALA A 66 -1.39 5.62 12.54
C ALA A 66 -2.50 4.60 12.83
N ASP A 67 -2.52 4.06 14.03
CA ASP A 67 -3.55 3.13 14.49
C ASP A 67 -4.62 3.92 15.26
N ASN A 68 -5.78 4.06 14.63
CA ASN A 68 -6.90 4.84 15.14
C ASN A 68 -7.84 4.00 16.04
N GLY A 69 -7.75 2.65 15.91
CA GLY A 69 -8.85 1.80 16.35
C GLY A 69 -10.14 2.03 15.54
N PRO A 70 -11.25 1.41 15.93
CA PRO A 70 -12.50 1.51 15.18
C PRO A 70 -13.18 2.88 15.35
N ALA A 71 -13.73 3.41 14.27
CA ALA A 71 -14.58 4.61 14.23
C ALA A 71 -13.93 5.94 14.67
N ASP A 72 -12.62 6.02 14.84
CA ASP A 72 -11.90 7.23 15.25
C ASP A 72 -10.76 7.58 14.28
N ILE A 73 -10.36 8.85 14.20
CA ILE A 73 -9.28 9.33 13.31
C ILE A 73 -8.23 10.19 14.02
N LEU A 74 -8.21 10.23 15.36
CA LEU A 74 -7.30 11.09 16.11
C LEU A 74 -5.84 10.76 15.83
N ALA A 75 -5.47 9.46 15.71
CA ALA A 75 -4.11 9.05 15.38
C ALA A 75 -3.70 9.55 13.99
N SER A 76 -4.57 9.44 12.99
CA SER A 76 -4.31 9.97 11.63
C SER A 76 -4.10 11.48 11.63
N LEU A 77 -4.89 12.24 12.39
CA LEU A 77 -4.72 13.68 12.53
C LEU A 77 -3.40 14.02 13.24
N ALA A 78 -3.05 13.29 14.30
CA ALA A 78 -1.80 13.48 15.02
C ALA A 78 -0.57 13.10 14.17
N ALA A 79 -0.69 12.08 13.32
CA ALA A 79 0.37 11.63 12.43
C ALA A 79 0.80 12.71 11.43
N LEU A 80 -0.07 13.65 11.06
CA LEU A 80 0.27 14.78 10.17
C LEU A 80 1.45 15.61 10.70
N HIS A 81 1.60 15.72 12.03
CA HIS A 81 2.73 16.44 12.64
C HIS A 81 4.08 15.73 12.44
N TYR A 82 4.08 14.41 12.23
CA TYR A 82 5.27 13.57 12.08
C TYR A 82 5.50 13.11 10.65
N LEU A 83 4.57 13.43 9.75
CA LEU A 83 4.67 13.09 8.33
C LEU A 83 5.79 13.88 7.68
N GLN A 84 6.64 13.19 6.92
CA GLN A 84 7.72 13.78 6.15
C GLN A 84 7.38 13.72 4.65
N PRO A 85 7.93 14.62 3.83
CA PRO A 85 7.72 14.57 2.39
C PRO A 85 8.05 13.20 1.80
N GLY A 86 7.13 12.69 0.96
CA GLY A 86 7.21 11.38 0.35
C GLY A 86 6.67 10.22 1.18
N ASP A 87 6.26 10.44 2.43
CA ASP A 87 5.64 9.37 3.24
C ASP A 87 4.26 9.00 2.70
N ILE A 88 3.91 7.73 2.88
CA ILE A 88 2.54 7.24 2.73
C ILE A 88 1.96 7.01 4.13
N LEU A 89 0.85 7.70 4.44
CA LEU A 89 0.15 7.46 5.70
C LEU A 89 -0.58 6.12 5.65
N VAL A 90 -0.28 5.22 6.58
CA VAL A 90 -0.99 3.94 6.76
C VAL A 90 -1.89 4.07 7.98
N ALA A 91 -3.17 4.29 7.73
CA ALA A 91 -4.18 4.57 8.75
C ALA A 91 -5.00 3.31 9.07
N GLY A 92 -4.62 2.59 10.13
CA GLY A 92 -5.39 1.47 10.64
C GLY A 92 -6.73 1.94 11.22
N PHE A 93 -7.80 1.23 10.86
CA PHE A 93 -9.16 1.50 11.28
C PHE A 93 -9.83 0.26 11.92
N ASP A 94 -8.99 -0.76 12.20
CA ASP A 94 -9.39 -2.06 12.75
C ASP A 94 -10.48 -2.75 11.89
N GLY A 95 -10.41 -2.55 10.56
CA GLY A 95 -11.39 -3.08 9.62
C GLY A 95 -12.81 -2.53 9.78
N HIS A 96 -13.00 -1.44 10.56
CA HIS A 96 -14.32 -0.87 10.81
C HIS A 96 -14.94 -0.27 9.55
N GLN A 97 -16.17 -0.68 9.22
CA GLN A 97 -16.87 -0.28 7.99
C GLN A 97 -18.07 0.67 8.25
N GLY A 98 -18.34 1.02 9.49
CA GLY A 98 -19.52 1.80 9.88
C GLY A 98 -19.43 3.30 9.62
N CYS A 99 -18.21 3.84 9.49
CA CYS A 99 -17.98 5.24 9.16
C CYS A 99 -16.66 5.43 8.41
N ALA A 100 -16.41 6.63 7.89
CA ALA A 100 -15.26 6.93 7.06
C ALA A 100 -13.97 7.06 7.89
N ALA A 101 -12.89 6.38 7.48
CA ALA A 101 -11.55 6.54 8.05
C ALA A 101 -10.85 7.82 7.55
N ALA A 102 -11.28 8.36 6.41
CA ALA A 102 -10.74 9.58 5.83
C ALA A 102 -11.77 10.27 4.92
N GLY A 103 -11.51 11.51 4.57
CA GLY A 103 -12.21 12.29 3.57
C GLY A 103 -11.26 13.27 2.89
N ASP A 104 -11.78 14.13 2.04
CA ASP A 104 -11.03 15.10 1.24
C ASP A 104 -10.14 16.03 2.08
N ARG A 105 -10.61 16.45 3.27
CA ARG A 105 -9.85 17.34 4.17
C ARG A 105 -8.60 16.68 4.72
N LEU A 106 -8.69 15.42 5.19
CA LEU A 106 -7.52 14.69 5.69
C LEU A 106 -6.54 14.45 4.55
N CYS A 107 -7.01 14.02 3.37
CA CYS A 107 -6.20 13.86 2.19
C CYS A 107 -5.53 15.17 1.74
N GLY A 108 -6.25 16.29 1.81
CA GLY A 108 -5.70 17.62 1.55
C GLY A 108 -4.57 17.99 2.53
N MET A 109 -4.76 17.72 3.81
CA MET A 109 -3.72 17.97 4.84
C MET A 109 -2.49 17.07 4.63
N ILE A 110 -2.66 15.79 4.29
CA ILE A 110 -1.55 14.89 3.94
C ILE A 110 -0.76 15.45 2.75
N LYS A 111 -1.46 15.86 1.68
CA LYS A 111 -0.84 16.46 0.50
C LYS A 111 -0.08 17.75 0.83
N ASN A 112 -0.66 18.64 1.64
CA ASN A 112 -0.03 19.88 2.10
C ASN A 112 1.24 19.63 2.91
N ALA A 113 1.29 18.53 3.67
CA ALA A 113 2.48 18.07 4.39
C ALA A 113 3.51 17.37 3.49
N GLY A 114 3.24 17.23 2.19
CA GLY A 114 4.12 16.56 1.22
C GLY A 114 3.98 15.05 1.19
N GLY A 115 2.94 14.47 1.80
CA GLY A 115 2.68 13.04 1.75
C GLY A 115 2.38 12.54 0.34
N ALA A 116 2.79 11.31 0.04
CA ALA A 116 2.67 10.67 -1.26
C ALA A 116 1.38 9.87 -1.42
N GLY A 117 0.69 9.51 -0.33
CA GLY A 117 -0.54 8.74 -0.38
C GLY A 117 -1.14 8.42 0.98
N LEU A 118 -2.31 7.79 0.95
CA LEU A 118 -3.03 7.28 2.11
C LEU A 118 -3.53 5.85 1.86
N ILE A 119 -3.35 4.98 2.83
CA ILE A 119 -3.90 3.62 2.82
C ILE A 119 -4.68 3.40 4.11
N THR A 120 -5.87 2.81 4.01
CA THR A 120 -6.69 2.46 5.16
C THR A 120 -7.51 1.18 4.92
N ASP A 121 -7.79 0.44 5.97
CA ASP A 121 -8.68 -0.72 6.00
C ASP A 121 -10.13 -0.35 6.38
N GLY A 122 -10.45 0.94 6.38
CA GLY A 122 -11.78 1.50 6.47
C GLY A 122 -12.28 2.11 5.15
N PRO A 123 -13.59 2.42 5.02
CA PRO A 123 -14.11 3.18 3.90
C PRO A 123 -13.75 4.66 4.02
N VAL A 124 -13.95 5.41 2.94
CA VAL A 124 -13.71 6.87 2.90
C VAL A 124 -14.95 7.62 2.42
N ARG A 125 -14.92 8.95 2.46
CA ARG A 125 -16.03 9.80 2.01
C ARG A 125 -15.54 10.94 1.11
N ASP A 126 -16.50 11.74 0.59
CA ASP A 126 -16.25 12.96 -0.19
C ASP A 126 -15.52 12.68 -1.53
N LEU A 127 -15.98 11.66 -2.30
CA LEU A 127 -15.29 11.16 -3.50
C LEU A 127 -14.89 12.26 -4.50
N ASP A 128 -15.78 13.23 -4.77
CA ASP A 128 -15.47 14.31 -5.71
C ASP A 128 -14.37 15.24 -5.15
N GLY A 129 -14.38 15.49 -3.84
CA GLY A 129 -13.32 16.21 -3.15
C GLY A 129 -12.00 15.44 -3.16
N LEU A 130 -12.02 14.12 -2.93
CA LEU A 130 -10.84 13.25 -3.03
C LEU A 130 -10.22 13.29 -4.43
N LYS A 131 -11.04 13.21 -5.49
CA LYS A 131 -10.57 13.36 -6.88
C LYS A 131 -9.95 14.73 -7.13
N ALA A 132 -10.55 15.81 -6.61
CA ALA A 132 -10.03 17.16 -6.75
C ALA A 132 -8.71 17.36 -5.99
N VAL A 133 -8.55 16.76 -4.81
CA VAL A 133 -7.28 16.74 -4.06
C VAL A 133 -6.20 16.00 -4.84
N GLY A 134 -6.54 14.85 -5.46
CA GLY A 134 -5.62 14.06 -6.29
C GLY A 134 -4.48 13.44 -5.48
N LEU A 135 -4.69 13.12 -4.20
CA LEU A 135 -3.77 12.30 -3.41
C LEU A 135 -4.06 10.81 -3.68
N PRO A 136 -3.07 10.00 -4.04
CA PRO A 136 -3.24 8.55 -4.15
C PRO A 136 -3.82 7.94 -2.86
N LEU A 137 -4.93 7.18 -3.01
CA LEU A 137 -5.71 6.68 -1.89
C LEU A 137 -6.24 5.28 -2.15
N TRP A 138 -5.95 4.36 -1.23
CA TRP A 138 -6.47 2.99 -1.20
C TRP A 138 -7.30 2.79 0.06
N ALA A 139 -8.51 2.25 -0.10
CA ALA A 139 -9.48 2.07 0.98
C ALA A 139 -10.45 0.93 0.64
N THR A 140 -11.34 0.58 1.57
CA THR A 140 -12.30 -0.54 1.40
C THR A 140 -13.63 -0.12 0.80
N GLY A 141 -13.85 1.15 0.49
CA GLY A 141 -15.09 1.62 -0.08
C GLY A 141 -15.46 3.05 0.27
N LEU A 142 -16.75 3.37 0.10
CA LEU A 142 -17.31 4.69 0.35
C LEU A 142 -18.44 4.62 1.37
N THR A 143 -18.52 5.62 2.28
CA THR A 143 -19.61 5.82 3.22
C THR A 143 -19.76 7.29 3.55
N PRO A 144 -20.96 7.85 3.71
CA PRO A 144 -21.14 9.25 4.14
C PRO A 144 -20.97 9.46 5.66
N ALA A 145 -20.91 8.38 6.47
CA ALA A 145 -20.89 8.47 7.92
C ALA A 145 -19.57 9.07 8.43
N SER A 146 -19.66 9.93 9.44
CA SER A 146 -18.52 10.61 10.03
C SER A 146 -17.86 9.79 11.15
N PRO A 147 -16.52 9.78 11.23
CA PRO A 147 -15.80 9.20 12.37
C PRO A 147 -15.81 10.15 13.57
N PHE A 148 -15.38 9.62 14.71
CA PHE A 148 -14.95 10.41 15.85
C PHE A 148 -13.48 10.88 15.69
N SER A 149 -13.02 11.78 16.56
CA SER A 149 -11.63 12.23 16.66
C SER A 149 -11.22 12.46 18.12
N SER A 150 -11.63 11.56 18.98
CA SER A 150 -11.44 11.66 20.43
C SER A 150 -10.43 10.66 21.00
N GLY A 151 -9.98 9.71 20.18
CA GLY A 151 -9.02 8.69 20.58
C GLY A 151 -9.60 7.57 21.45
N PRO A 152 -8.76 6.72 22.02
CA PRO A 152 -7.29 6.76 21.97
C PRO A 152 -6.71 6.40 20.59
N GLY A 153 -5.44 6.77 20.36
CA GLY A 153 -4.76 6.47 19.12
C GLY A 153 -3.24 6.27 19.29
N VAL A 154 -2.63 5.59 18.32
CA VAL A 154 -1.21 5.24 18.34
C VAL A 154 -0.53 5.64 17.03
N VAL A 155 0.64 6.31 17.10
CA VAL A 155 1.38 6.76 15.90
C VAL A 155 2.80 6.22 15.94
N GLY A 156 3.28 5.72 14.78
CA GLY A 156 4.67 5.29 14.61
C GLY A 156 4.98 3.86 15.07
N PHE A 157 4.02 3.14 15.62
CA PHE A 157 4.16 1.74 16.02
C PHE A 157 3.67 0.79 14.93
N PRO A 158 4.13 -0.48 14.93
CA PRO A 158 3.60 -1.48 13.99
C PRO A 158 2.09 -1.66 14.17
N LEU A 159 1.38 -1.85 13.06
CA LEU A 159 -0.04 -2.19 13.03
C LEU A 159 -0.31 -3.34 12.05
N GLN A 160 -1.48 -3.96 12.15
CA GLN A 160 -1.99 -4.94 11.19
C GLN A 160 -2.97 -4.25 10.24
N LEU A 161 -2.76 -4.40 8.93
CA LEU A 161 -3.66 -3.84 7.92
C LEU A 161 -3.62 -4.70 6.66
N GLY A 162 -4.79 -5.07 6.13
CA GLY A 162 -4.88 -5.84 4.91
C GLY A 162 -4.17 -7.20 4.94
N GLY A 163 -4.04 -7.83 6.13
CA GLY A 163 -3.37 -9.12 6.31
C GLY A 163 -1.85 -9.04 6.47
N GLN A 164 -1.27 -7.84 6.47
CA GLN A 164 0.17 -7.62 6.66
C GLN A 164 0.44 -6.84 7.96
N GLN A 165 1.56 -7.15 8.62
CA GLN A 165 2.12 -6.30 9.66
C GLN A 165 2.94 -5.20 9.00
N ILE A 166 2.62 -3.93 9.29
CA ILE A 166 3.28 -2.77 8.71
C ILE A 166 3.93 -1.96 9.82
N SER A 167 5.19 -1.63 9.65
CA SER A 167 5.95 -0.78 10.55
C SER A 167 6.25 0.57 9.91
N SER A 168 6.29 1.64 10.70
CA SER A 168 6.78 2.93 10.19
C SER A 168 8.21 2.80 9.67
N GLY A 169 8.41 3.18 8.40
CA GLY A 169 9.67 3.04 7.68
C GLY A 169 9.71 1.87 6.70
N ASP A 170 8.75 0.96 6.71
CA ASP A 170 8.60 -0.02 5.63
C ASP A 170 8.32 0.69 4.31
N MET A 171 8.76 0.13 3.19
CA MET A 171 8.45 0.69 1.87
C MET A 171 7.07 0.24 1.44
N VAL A 172 6.24 1.19 1.08
CA VAL A 172 4.90 0.97 0.54
C VAL A 172 4.90 1.31 -0.94
N ILE A 173 4.38 0.43 -1.76
CA ILE A 173 4.19 0.64 -3.20
C ILE A 173 2.70 0.38 -3.50
N GLY A 174 2.07 1.28 -4.24
CA GLY A 174 0.67 1.15 -4.62
C GLY A 174 0.41 1.59 -6.05
N ASP A 175 -0.46 0.86 -6.75
CA ASP A 175 -0.92 1.15 -8.10
C ASP A 175 -2.41 0.78 -8.28
N SER A 176 -2.86 0.59 -9.52
CA SER A 176 -4.23 0.20 -9.84
C SER A 176 -4.60 -1.21 -9.37
N ASP A 177 -3.64 -2.10 -9.19
CA ASP A 177 -3.86 -3.48 -8.77
C ASP A 177 -3.97 -3.61 -7.24
N GLY A 178 -3.43 -2.62 -6.51
CA GLY A 178 -3.49 -2.57 -5.05
C GLY A 178 -2.23 -2.05 -4.40
N VAL A 179 -1.87 -2.64 -3.25
CA VAL A 179 -0.76 -2.18 -2.41
C VAL A 179 0.12 -3.35 -1.99
N VAL A 180 1.43 -3.12 -2.01
CA VAL A 180 2.46 -4.03 -1.50
C VAL A 180 3.32 -3.33 -0.46
N VAL A 181 3.68 -4.04 0.59
CA VAL A 181 4.56 -3.55 1.65
C VAL A 181 5.84 -4.38 1.68
N VAL A 182 6.97 -3.70 1.60
CA VAL A 182 8.31 -4.30 1.74
C VAL A 182 8.87 -3.92 3.11
N PRO A 183 9.13 -4.88 4.01
CA PRO A 183 9.75 -4.60 5.30
C PRO A 183 11.07 -3.85 5.13
N PHE A 184 11.34 -2.86 6.00
CA PHE A 184 12.55 -2.04 5.91
C PHE A 184 13.83 -2.88 5.78
N ALA A 185 13.92 -3.97 6.53
CA ALA A 185 15.09 -4.85 6.52
C ALA A 185 15.27 -5.63 5.20
N GLU A 186 14.24 -5.74 4.36
CA GLU A 186 14.27 -6.49 3.10
C GLU A 186 14.46 -5.59 1.86
N ILE A 187 14.45 -4.26 2.01
CA ILE A 187 14.46 -3.30 0.89
C ILE A 187 15.60 -3.59 -0.10
N ASP A 188 16.84 -3.69 0.37
CA ASP A 188 18.00 -3.89 -0.52
C ASP A 188 17.94 -5.25 -1.23
N ALA A 189 17.50 -6.29 -0.53
CA ALA A 189 17.35 -7.62 -1.11
C ALA A 189 16.25 -7.67 -2.17
N VAL A 190 15.14 -6.95 -1.97
CA VAL A 190 14.05 -6.82 -2.95
C VAL A 190 14.52 -6.04 -4.17
N LEU A 191 15.19 -4.90 -3.98
CA LEU A 191 15.75 -4.10 -5.08
C LEU A 191 16.73 -4.90 -5.95
N HIS A 192 17.57 -5.72 -5.33
CA HIS A 192 18.49 -6.59 -6.06
C HIS A 192 17.74 -7.61 -6.95
N ARG A 193 16.63 -8.18 -6.46
CA ARG A 193 15.81 -9.12 -7.24
C ARG A 193 14.98 -8.43 -8.32
N LEU A 194 14.50 -7.21 -8.07
CA LEU A 194 13.69 -6.44 -9.01
C LEU A 194 14.42 -6.18 -10.34
N SER A 195 15.74 -5.97 -10.33
CA SER A 195 16.50 -5.76 -11.58
C SER A 195 16.37 -6.95 -12.53
N ARG A 196 16.48 -8.18 -11.98
CA ARG A 196 16.33 -9.40 -12.76
C ARG A 196 14.87 -9.65 -13.19
N ILE A 197 13.90 -9.34 -12.34
CA ILE A 197 12.48 -9.50 -12.68
C ILE A 197 12.12 -8.61 -13.85
N LYS A 198 12.53 -7.35 -13.83
CA LYS A 198 12.31 -6.42 -14.97
C LYS A 198 12.86 -6.97 -16.28
N GLU A 199 14.08 -7.49 -16.30
CA GLU A 199 14.66 -8.09 -17.49
C GLU A 199 13.81 -9.26 -18.02
N LEU A 200 13.33 -10.14 -17.12
CA LEU A 200 12.49 -11.30 -17.49
C LEU A 200 11.12 -10.88 -18.01
N GLU A 201 10.51 -9.86 -17.42
CA GLU A 201 9.22 -9.34 -17.86
C GLU A 201 9.34 -8.61 -19.21
N ASP A 202 10.37 -7.78 -19.41
CA ASP A 202 10.64 -7.13 -20.68
C ASP A 202 10.85 -8.16 -21.81
N GLU A 203 11.61 -9.23 -21.55
CA GLU A 203 11.79 -10.34 -22.51
C GLU A 203 10.45 -11.04 -22.82
N ARG A 204 9.61 -11.27 -21.81
CA ARG A 204 8.31 -11.90 -21.97
C ARG A 204 7.35 -11.02 -22.75
N ASP A 205 7.29 -9.74 -22.44
CA ASP A 205 6.46 -8.76 -23.14
C ASP A 205 6.86 -8.66 -24.63
N GLN A 206 8.15 -8.68 -24.91
CA GLN A 206 8.64 -8.72 -26.28
C GLN A 206 8.14 -9.98 -27.00
N GLN A 207 8.30 -11.18 -26.40
CA GLN A 207 7.83 -12.44 -26.99
C GLN A 207 6.31 -12.41 -27.26
N VAL A 208 5.52 -11.87 -26.32
CA VAL A 208 4.07 -11.72 -26.49
C VAL A 208 3.74 -10.76 -27.63
N SER A 209 4.44 -9.63 -27.71
CA SER A 209 4.24 -8.64 -28.81
C SER A 209 4.63 -9.22 -30.19
N GLU A 210 5.57 -10.16 -30.22
CA GLU A 210 6.00 -10.90 -31.42
C GLU A 210 5.08 -12.09 -31.77
N GLY A 211 4.02 -12.33 -30.97
CA GLY A 211 2.99 -13.33 -31.24
C GLY A 211 3.12 -14.65 -30.49
N LEU A 212 3.83 -14.67 -29.36
CA LEU A 212 3.88 -15.85 -28.49
C LEU A 212 2.46 -16.23 -28.04
N THR A 213 2.03 -17.45 -28.33
CA THR A 213 0.73 -17.99 -27.91
C THR A 213 0.84 -18.97 -26.74
N VAL A 214 1.90 -19.78 -26.71
CA VAL A 214 2.15 -20.76 -25.67
C VAL A 214 3.63 -20.74 -25.30
N PRO A 215 3.98 -20.56 -24.02
CA PRO A 215 5.38 -20.58 -23.58
C PRO A 215 6.05 -21.92 -23.86
N GLN A 216 7.35 -21.91 -24.20
CA GLN A 216 8.11 -23.09 -24.60
C GLN A 216 8.10 -24.19 -23.51
N ASN A 217 8.23 -23.84 -22.24
CA ASN A 217 8.17 -24.77 -21.12
C ASN A 217 6.80 -25.47 -21.02
N VAL A 218 5.71 -24.81 -21.40
CA VAL A 218 4.37 -25.42 -21.46
C VAL A 218 4.28 -26.41 -22.60
N LEU A 219 4.81 -26.05 -23.79
CA LEU A 219 4.89 -26.98 -24.94
C LEU A 219 5.70 -28.24 -24.61
N GLU A 220 6.80 -28.11 -23.86
CA GLU A 220 7.59 -29.24 -23.40
C GLU A 220 6.80 -30.16 -22.45
N ILE A 221 5.99 -29.59 -21.54
CA ILE A 221 5.11 -30.36 -20.66
C ILE A 221 4.04 -31.08 -21.49
N LEU A 222 3.39 -30.38 -22.41
CA LEU A 222 2.35 -30.95 -23.27
C LEU A 222 2.86 -32.13 -24.11
N ASN A 223 4.10 -32.07 -24.57
CA ASN A 223 4.74 -33.14 -25.37
C ASN A 223 5.43 -34.20 -24.49
N SER A 224 5.30 -34.15 -23.18
CA SER A 224 5.94 -35.10 -22.26
C SER A 224 4.96 -36.19 -21.78
N ARG A 225 5.52 -37.23 -21.13
CA ARG A 225 4.73 -38.27 -20.44
C ARG A 225 3.96 -37.73 -19.22
N ARG A 226 4.12 -36.46 -18.85
CA ARG A 226 3.42 -35.80 -17.74
C ARG A 226 2.03 -35.29 -18.15
N THR A 227 1.72 -35.30 -19.46
CA THR A 227 0.42 -34.92 -19.99
C THR A 227 -0.36 -36.13 -20.45
N LEU A 228 -1.58 -36.29 -19.97
CA LEU A 228 -2.55 -37.27 -20.45
C LEU A 228 -3.53 -36.53 -21.37
N LEU A 229 -3.58 -36.93 -22.63
CA LEU A 229 -4.60 -36.47 -23.58
C LEU A 229 -5.75 -37.47 -23.57
N THR A 230 -6.99 -36.98 -23.46
CA THR A 230 -8.23 -37.79 -23.50
C THR A 230 -9.14 -37.19 -24.55
N ASP A 231 -9.83 -38.07 -25.29
CA ASP A 231 -10.83 -37.68 -26.32
C ASP A 231 -12.28 -37.75 -25.77
N ASP A 232 -12.46 -37.90 -24.46
CA ASP A 232 -13.76 -38.02 -23.77
C ASP A 232 -14.31 -36.65 -23.30
#